data_7849b3145d19e73f175daf24a58914a4
#
_entry.id   7849b3145d19e73f175daf24a58914a4
#
_cell.length_a   1.000
_cell.length_b   1.000
_cell.length_c   1.000
_cell.angle_alpha   90.00
_cell.angle_beta   90.00
_cell.angle_gamma   90.00
#
_symmetry.space_group_name_H-M   'P 1'
#
loop_
_entity.id
_entity.type
_entity.pdbx_description
1 polymer ?
#
loop_
_entity_poly.entity_id
_entity_poly.type
_entity_poly.pdbx_seq_one_letter_code
_entity_poly.pdbx_strand_id
1 'polypeptide(L)'
;MKALLKKIPERTKVIAGIIVGMSLFLGIVFYCKDTNGFPLLHRDFSSIMKKGRLLVITEKSSLGFELKNGKASGFQYDLAKAFADSMGLELEIIPENDFGISTKKLLENKCDILAVNVPQTTEIKNQLALTIPVFNTHQVLVQRIEPDSMNIPLIRNHHQLIGDSICIPEDSPFKMRLENL
;
A
#
# COMPACT_ATOMS: atom_id res chain seq x y z
N MET A 1 -62.90 20.28 -2.88
CA MET A 1 -61.44 20.46 -2.70
C MET A 1 -60.76 20.86 -4.02
N LYS A 2 -61.32 21.86 -4.78
CA LYS A 2 -60.81 22.30 -6.09
C LYS A 2 -60.69 23.84 -6.20
N ALA A 3 -60.58 24.56 -5.07
CA ALA A 3 -60.68 26.04 -5.10
C ALA A 3 -59.50 26.79 -4.45
N LEU A 4 -58.35 26.17 -4.25
CA LEU A 4 -57.16 26.79 -3.62
C LEU A 4 -55.92 26.91 -4.53
N LEU A 5 -56.01 26.58 -5.80
CA LEU A 5 -54.95 26.84 -6.79
C LEU A 5 -55.11 28.24 -7.44
N LYS A 6 -55.36 29.23 -6.61
CA LYS A 6 -55.48 30.62 -7.07
C LYS A 6 -54.11 31.20 -7.33
N LYS A 7 -53.76 31.22 -8.66
CA LYS A 7 -52.82 32.16 -9.30
C LYS A 7 -51.50 32.43 -8.56
N ILE A 8 -50.66 31.41 -8.50
CA ILE A 8 -49.27 31.62 -8.12
C ILE A 8 -48.62 32.46 -9.23
N PRO A 9 -48.03 33.62 -8.92
CA PRO A 9 -47.41 34.47 -9.94
C PRO A 9 -46.26 33.68 -10.62
N GLU A 10 -46.12 33.91 -11.94
CA GLU A 10 -45.12 33.16 -12.77
C GLU A 10 -43.72 33.18 -12.18
N ARG A 11 -43.33 34.29 -11.53
CA ARG A 11 -42.03 34.42 -10.84
C ARG A 11 -41.84 33.41 -9.70
N THR A 12 -42.90 33.09 -8.93
CA THR A 12 -42.85 32.10 -7.85
C THR A 12 -42.76 30.65 -8.37
N LYS A 13 -43.35 30.38 -9.55
CA LYS A 13 -43.18 29.06 -10.21
C LYS A 13 -41.77 28.85 -10.69
N VAL A 14 -41.12 29.89 -11.24
CA VAL A 14 -39.72 29.83 -11.67
C VAL A 14 -38.78 29.63 -10.48
N ILE A 15 -39.01 30.38 -9.39
CA ILE A 15 -38.19 30.23 -8.17
C ILE A 15 -38.39 28.84 -7.55
N ALA A 16 -39.60 28.31 -7.47
CA ALA A 16 -39.86 26.95 -6.98
C ALA A 16 -39.20 25.90 -7.86
N GLY A 17 -39.22 26.08 -9.18
CA GLY A 17 -38.53 25.19 -10.12
C GLY A 17 -37.00 25.16 -9.91
N ILE A 18 -36.40 26.33 -9.67
CA ILE A 18 -34.97 26.46 -9.39
C ILE A 18 -34.62 25.79 -8.06
N ILE A 19 -35.42 25.97 -7.02
CA ILE A 19 -35.19 25.35 -5.69
C ILE A 19 -35.29 23.82 -5.79
N VAL A 20 -36.30 23.30 -6.49
CA VAL A 20 -36.45 21.84 -6.71
C VAL A 20 -35.30 21.28 -7.55
N GLY A 21 -34.91 22.00 -8.62
CA GLY A 21 -33.76 21.60 -9.44
C GLY A 21 -32.45 21.57 -8.65
N MET A 22 -32.25 22.60 -7.78
CA MET A 22 -31.05 22.68 -6.94
C MET A 22 -31.05 21.63 -5.83
N SER A 23 -32.21 21.28 -5.24
CA SER A 23 -32.30 20.19 -4.24
C SER A 23 -32.10 18.81 -4.87
N LEU A 24 -32.57 18.57 -6.09
CA LEU A 24 -32.30 17.35 -6.86
C LEU A 24 -30.82 17.25 -7.22
N PHE A 25 -30.21 18.35 -7.66
CA PHE A 25 -28.79 18.39 -7.97
C PHE A 25 -27.93 18.15 -6.73
N LEU A 26 -28.25 18.79 -5.60
CA LEU A 26 -27.57 18.49 -4.32
C LEU A 26 -27.78 17.03 -3.88
N GLY A 27 -29.00 16.50 -4.05
CA GLY A 27 -29.30 15.09 -3.75
C GLY A 27 -28.46 14.13 -4.59
N ILE A 28 -28.28 14.40 -5.88
CA ILE A 28 -27.43 13.62 -6.78
C ILE A 28 -25.95 13.74 -6.37
N VAL A 29 -25.48 14.95 -6.05
CA VAL A 29 -24.09 15.16 -5.58
C VAL A 29 -23.85 14.46 -4.25
N PHE A 30 -24.81 14.49 -3.31
CA PHE A 30 -24.70 13.78 -2.03
C PHE A 30 -24.76 12.26 -2.23
N TYR A 31 -25.64 11.75 -3.08
CA TYR A 31 -25.74 10.34 -3.43
C TYR A 31 -24.47 9.83 -4.11
N CYS A 32 -23.88 10.63 -5.00
CA CYS A 32 -22.58 10.30 -5.59
C CYS A 32 -21.41 10.39 -4.60
N LYS A 33 -21.54 11.10 -3.47
CA LYS A 33 -20.51 11.21 -2.45
C LYS A 33 -20.54 10.01 -1.48
N ASP A 34 -21.71 9.42 -1.24
CA ASP A 34 -21.85 8.21 -0.42
C ASP A 34 -21.60 6.90 -1.18
N THR A 35 -21.69 6.94 -2.51
CA THR A 35 -21.10 5.87 -3.33
C THR A 35 -19.60 6.14 -3.46
N ASN A 36 -18.84 5.84 -2.40
CA ASN A 36 -17.39 5.63 -2.46
C ASN A 36 -17.02 4.41 -3.34
N GLY A 37 -17.75 4.22 -4.40
CA GLY A 37 -17.54 3.30 -5.48
C GLY A 37 -17.38 4.04 -6.79
N PHE A 38 -16.40 4.97 -6.91
CA PHE A 38 -15.68 4.96 -8.16
C PHE A 38 -15.23 3.50 -8.30
N PRO A 39 -15.59 2.80 -9.41
CA PRO A 39 -14.94 1.53 -9.67
C PRO A 39 -13.46 1.87 -9.58
N LEU A 40 -12.81 1.40 -8.49
CA LEU A 40 -11.36 1.44 -8.39
C LEU A 40 -10.93 0.89 -9.73
N LEU A 41 -10.36 1.73 -10.59
CA LEU A 41 -9.86 1.31 -11.89
C LEU A 41 -8.84 0.24 -11.54
N HIS A 42 -9.34 -1.00 -11.48
CA HIS A 42 -8.52 -2.14 -11.12
C HIS A 42 -7.41 -2.13 -12.14
N ARG A 43 -6.20 -1.90 -11.72
CA ARG A 43 -5.02 -2.04 -12.57
C ARG A 43 -4.80 -3.53 -12.78
N ASP A 44 -5.68 -4.14 -13.59
CA ASP A 44 -5.52 -5.51 -14.01
C ASP A 44 -4.36 -5.63 -15.01
N PHE A 45 -3.94 -6.84 -15.26
CA PHE A 45 -2.84 -7.14 -16.17
C PHE A 45 -3.05 -6.52 -17.56
N SER A 46 -4.27 -6.58 -18.09
CA SER A 46 -4.58 -6.01 -19.41
C SER A 46 -4.43 -4.49 -19.44
N SER A 47 -4.77 -3.82 -18.34
CA SER A 47 -4.59 -2.38 -18.17
C SER A 47 -3.11 -1.99 -18.07
N ILE A 48 -2.28 -2.81 -17.39
CA ILE A 48 -0.83 -2.62 -17.30
C ILE A 48 -0.20 -2.76 -18.68
N MET A 49 -0.52 -3.83 -19.40
CA MET A 49 -0.03 -4.08 -20.77
C MET A 49 -0.41 -2.94 -21.72
N LYS A 50 -1.64 -2.46 -21.65
CA LYS A 50 -2.10 -1.35 -22.49
C LYS A 50 -1.38 -0.03 -22.21
N LYS A 51 -1.02 0.21 -20.95
CA LYS A 51 -0.25 1.40 -20.53
C LYS A 51 1.25 1.28 -20.84
N GLY A 52 1.76 0.08 -21.07
CA GLY A 52 3.16 -0.19 -21.37
C GLY A 52 4.11 0.06 -20.19
N ARG A 53 3.58 0.21 -18.96
CA ARG A 53 4.38 0.55 -17.76
C ARG A 53 4.00 -0.32 -16.57
N LEU A 54 5.02 -0.80 -15.85
CA LEU A 54 4.91 -1.54 -14.61
C LEU A 54 5.38 -0.66 -13.44
N LEU A 55 4.51 -0.36 -12.48
CA LEU A 55 4.81 0.43 -11.30
C LEU A 55 5.15 -0.50 -10.14
N VAL A 56 6.39 -0.42 -9.65
CA VAL A 56 6.89 -1.29 -8.59
C VAL A 56 7.34 -0.45 -7.39
N ILE A 57 6.82 -0.76 -6.21
CA ILE A 57 7.33 -0.21 -4.95
C ILE A 57 8.42 -1.12 -4.42
N THR A 58 9.53 -0.54 -3.99
CA THR A 58 10.63 -1.25 -3.32
C THR A 58 11.30 -0.36 -2.28
N GLU A 59 12.02 -0.96 -1.34
CA GLU A 59 12.76 -0.25 -0.30
C GLU A 59 13.93 0.54 -0.90
N LYS A 60 14.19 1.71 -0.34
CA LYS A 60 15.40 2.47 -0.65
C LYS A 60 16.57 1.88 0.17
N SER A 61 17.21 0.87 -0.37
CA SER A 61 18.33 0.15 0.23
C SER A 61 19.20 -0.52 -0.83
N SER A 62 20.35 -1.02 -0.46
CA SER A 62 21.23 -1.78 -1.36
C SER A 62 20.62 -3.10 -1.83
N LEU A 63 19.66 -3.65 -1.08
CA LEU A 63 18.91 -4.84 -1.47
C LEU A 63 17.70 -4.49 -2.33
N GLY A 64 17.00 -3.40 -2.01
CA GLY A 64 15.82 -2.93 -2.73
C GLY A 64 16.18 -2.17 -4.00
N PHE A 65 16.37 -0.86 -3.85
CA PHE A 65 16.71 0.05 -4.92
C PHE A 65 17.60 1.18 -4.41
N GLU A 66 18.71 1.41 -5.08
CA GLU A 66 19.58 2.56 -4.85
C GLU A 66 20.15 3.10 -6.17
N LEU A 67 20.51 4.37 -6.15
CA LEU A 67 21.23 5.00 -7.25
C LEU A 67 22.67 5.21 -6.83
N LYS A 68 23.60 4.46 -7.45
CA LYS A 68 25.05 4.64 -7.30
C LYS A 68 25.61 5.28 -8.57
N ASN A 69 26.17 6.47 -8.44
CA ASN A 69 26.76 7.20 -9.58
C ASN A 69 25.79 7.35 -10.78
N GLY A 70 24.50 7.58 -10.50
CA GLY A 70 23.47 7.67 -11.53
C GLY A 70 23.01 6.34 -12.14
N LYS A 71 23.57 5.22 -11.68
CA LYS A 71 23.15 3.88 -12.12
C LYS A 71 22.25 3.24 -11.06
N ALA A 72 21.07 2.76 -11.47
CA ALA A 72 20.16 2.02 -10.64
C ALA A 72 20.73 0.63 -10.33
N SER A 73 20.59 0.17 -9.08
CA SER A 73 21.04 -1.13 -8.61
C SER A 73 20.22 -1.62 -7.42
N GLY A 74 20.19 -2.90 -7.18
CA GLY A 74 19.50 -3.58 -6.08
C GLY A 74 18.90 -4.90 -6.55
N PHE A 75 18.90 -5.91 -5.68
CA PHE A 75 18.36 -7.23 -6.04
C PHE A 75 16.88 -7.16 -6.44
N GLN A 76 16.04 -6.45 -5.66
CA GLN A 76 14.62 -6.31 -5.96
C GLN A 76 14.38 -5.51 -7.25
N TYR A 77 15.21 -4.48 -7.46
CA TYR A 77 15.20 -3.69 -8.70
C TYR A 77 15.55 -4.57 -9.91
N ASP A 78 16.63 -5.35 -9.84
CA ASP A 78 17.08 -6.18 -10.95
C ASP A 78 16.05 -7.26 -11.28
N LEU A 79 15.40 -7.86 -10.27
CA LEU A 79 14.31 -8.82 -10.45
C LEU A 79 13.09 -8.18 -11.12
N ALA A 80 12.66 -7.01 -10.63
CA ALA A 80 11.53 -6.27 -11.22
C ALA A 80 11.86 -5.83 -12.65
N LYS A 81 13.10 -5.42 -12.91
CA LYS A 81 13.56 -5.04 -14.24
C LYS A 81 13.53 -6.21 -15.21
N ALA A 82 14.05 -7.37 -14.81
CA ALA A 82 14.01 -8.58 -15.64
C ALA A 82 12.57 -9.00 -15.95
N PHE A 83 11.67 -8.90 -14.97
CA PHE A 83 10.26 -9.18 -15.17
C PHE A 83 9.61 -8.19 -16.17
N ALA A 84 9.79 -6.89 -15.96
CA ALA A 84 9.25 -5.86 -16.85
C ALA A 84 9.78 -6.03 -18.30
N ASP A 85 11.07 -6.27 -18.45
CA ASP A 85 11.69 -6.50 -19.76
C ASP A 85 11.12 -7.75 -20.46
N SER A 86 10.88 -8.83 -19.72
CA SER A 86 10.29 -10.06 -20.27
C SER A 86 8.87 -9.84 -20.80
N MET A 87 8.16 -8.84 -20.24
CA MET A 87 6.80 -8.46 -20.63
C MET A 87 6.75 -7.32 -21.65
N GLY A 88 7.91 -6.75 -22.01
CA GLY A 88 7.98 -5.58 -22.87
C GLY A 88 7.43 -4.31 -22.24
N LEU A 89 7.53 -4.19 -20.91
CA LEU A 89 7.04 -3.06 -20.13
C LEU A 89 8.18 -2.14 -19.69
N GLU A 90 7.90 -0.84 -19.61
CA GLU A 90 8.78 0.11 -18.95
C GLU A 90 8.65 -0.03 -17.44
N LEU A 91 9.77 -0.18 -16.72
CA LEU A 91 9.78 -0.25 -15.26
C LEU A 91 9.81 1.17 -14.66
N GLU A 92 8.86 1.46 -13.78
CA GLU A 92 8.84 2.66 -12.95
C GLU A 92 8.96 2.26 -11.48
N ILE A 93 10.03 2.71 -10.79
CA ILE A 93 10.28 2.41 -9.37
C ILE A 93 9.75 3.55 -8.50
N ILE A 94 9.03 3.18 -7.46
CA ILE A 94 8.55 4.06 -6.39
C ILE A 94 9.26 3.65 -5.10
N PRO A 95 10.33 4.35 -4.67
CA PRO A 95 11.02 4.02 -3.43
C PRO A 95 10.13 4.35 -2.22
N GLU A 96 9.92 3.37 -1.34
CA GLU A 96 9.16 3.53 -0.09
C GLU A 96 9.67 2.55 0.95
N ASN A 97 9.99 3.04 2.15
CA ASN A 97 10.53 2.20 3.22
C ASN A 97 9.47 1.77 4.24
N ASP A 98 8.32 2.43 4.24
CA ASP A 98 7.22 2.10 5.12
C ASP A 98 6.34 1.02 4.48
N PHE A 99 6.20 -0.13 5.16
CA PHE A 99 5.44 -1.26 4.66
C PHE A 99 3.92 -0.97 4.64
N GLY A 100 3.39 -0.28 5.65
CA GLY A 100 1.98 0.09 5.72
C GLY A 100 1.59 1.05 4.59
N ILE A 101 2.43 2.08 4.34
CA ILE A 101 2.24 3.01 3.22
C ILE A 101 2.32 2.28 1.88
N SER A 102 3.28 1.37 1.73
CA SER A 102 3.46 0.56 0.51
C SER A 102 2.25 -0.31 0.23
N THR A 103 1.75 -1.03 1.25
CA THR A 103 0.55 -1.87 1.16
C THR A 103 -0.68 -1.04 0.83
N LYS A 104 -0.86 0.11 1.48
CA LYS A 104 -1.95 1.03 1.16
C LYS A 104 -1.91 1.51 -0.28
N LYS A 105 -0.74 1.89 -0.80
CA LYS A 105 -0.56 2.29 -2.20
C LYS A 105 -0.94 1.16 -3.18
N LEU A 106 -0.62 -0.11 -2.85
CA LEU A 106 -1.01 -1.26 -3.65
C LEU A 106 -2.53 -1.44 -3.66
N LEU A 107 -3.17 -1.42 -2.50
CA LEU A 107 -4.62 -1.57 -2.37
C LEU A 107 -5.40 -0.42 -3.03
N GLU A 108 -4.80 0.77 -3.08
CA GLU A 108 -5.35 1.94 -3.79
C GLU A 108 -5.02 1.95 -5.30
N ASN A 109 -4.46 0.88 -5.85
CA ASN A 109 -4.03 0.77 -7.26
C ASN A 109 -3.03 1.87 -7.71
N LYS A 110 -2.22 2.37 -6.78
CA LYS A 110 -1.15 3.35 -7.06
C LYS A 110 0.17 2.69 -7.48
N CYS A 111 0.27 1.38 -7.32
CA CYS A 111 1.34 0.54 -7.86
C CYS A 111 0.79 -0.82 -8.27
N ASP A 112 1.58 -1.60 -8.97
CA ASP A 112 1.20 -2.92 -9.48
C ASP A 112 1.82 -4.05 -8.67
N ILE A 113 3.04 -3.85 -8.17
CA ILE A 113 3.80 -4.85 -7.42
C ILE A 113 4.50 -4.20 -6.23
N LEU A 114 4.55 -4.91 -5.11
CA LEU A 114 5.46 -4.66 -3.99
C LEU A 114 6.65 -5.61 -4.09
N ALA A 115 7.82 -5.07 -4.41
CA ALA A 115 9.09 -5.79 -4.42
C ALA A 115 9.84 -5.51 -3.11
N VAL A 116 9.35 -6.10 -2.02
CA VAL A 116 9.87 -5.93 -0.66
C VAL A 116 9.96 -7.28 0.04
N ASN A 117 10.76 -7.34 1.11
CA ASN A 117 10.89 -8.56 1.90
C ASN A 117 9.68 -8.73 2.82
N VAL A 118 8.79 -9.65 2.46
CA VAL A 118 7.57 -9.95 3.21
C VAL A 118 7.57 -11.40 3.65
N PRO A 119 7.34 -11.70 4.94
CA PRO A 119 7.18 -13.08 5.40
C PRO A 119 5.85 -13.65 4.93
N GLN A 120 5.82 -14.93 4.55
CA GLN A 120 4.59 -15.62 4.15
C GLN A 120 3.76 -16.02 5.37
N THR A 121 3.18 -15.05 6.08
CA THR A 121 2.22 -15.31 7.16
C THR A 121 0.80 -15.47 6.63
N THR A 122 -0.07 -16.13 7.40
CA THR A 122 -1.49 -16.25 7.07
C THR A 122 -2.17 -14.88 6.95
N GLU A 123 -1.81 -13.94 7.82
CA GLU A 123 -2.35 -12.59 7.82
C GLU A 123 -2.04 -11.86 6.51
N ILE A 124 -0.79 -11.90 6.07
CA ILE A 124 -0.38 -11.25 4.81
C ILE A 124 -1.01 -11.95 3.61
N LYS A 125 -1.11 -13.28 3.61
CA LYS A 125 -1.79 -14.03 2.54
C LYS A 125 -3.28 -13.72 2.42
N ASN A 126 -3.91 -13.30 3.50
CA ASN A 126 -5.32 -12.89 3.48
C ASN A 126 -5.51 -11.49 2.88
N GLN A 127 -4.49 -10.66 2.89
CA GLN A 127 -4.55 -9.27 2.40
C GLN A 127 -3.92 -9.12 1.01
N LEU A 128 -2.86 -9.87 0.71
CA LEU A 128 -2.04 -9.72 -0.48
C LEU A 128 -1.88 -11.05 -1.21
N ALA A 129 -1.95 -11.00 -2.53
CA ALA A 129 -1.50 -12.10 -3.37
C ALA A 129 0.03 -12.15 -3.38
N LEU A 130 0.60 -13.26 -2.94
CA LEU A 130 2.05 -13.47 -2.89
C LEU A 130 2.51 -14.31 -4.09
N THR A 131 3.69 -14.00 -4.60
CA THR A 131 4.39 -14.84 -5.57
C THR A 131 4.97 -16.09 -4.90
N ILE A 132 5.59 -16.97 -5.68
CA ILE A 132 6.45 -18.01 -5.10
C ILE A 132 7.61 -17.37 -4.31
N PRO A 133 8.09 -17.99 -3.22
CA PRO A 133 9.22 -17.48 -2.47
C PRO A 133 10.47 -17.31 -3.35
N VAL A 134 11.05 -16.13 -3.32
CA VAL A 134 12.28 -15.84 -4.06
C VAL A 134 13.50 -16.42 -3.37
N PHE A 135 13.50 -16.42 -2.03
CA PHE A 135 14.53 -17.04 -1.20
C PHE A 135 13.99 -17.40 0.18
N ASN A 136 14.67 -18.30 0.86
CA ASN A 136 14.41 -18.63 2.27
C ASN A 136 15.49 -17.99 3.14
N THR A 137 15.08 -17.35 4.22
CA THR A 137 16.00 -16.71 5.16
C THR A 137 15.55 -16.93 6.60
N HIS A 138 16.44 -16.66 7.54
CA HIS A 138 16.17 -16.69 8.97
C HIS A 138 16.29 -15.27 9.54
N GLN A 139 15.45 -14.97 10.51
CA GLN A 139 15.63 -13.77 11.32
C GLN A 139 16.80 -14.01 12.27
N VAL A 140 17.64 -12.99 12.44
CA VAL A 140 18.78 -13.02 13.34
C VAL A 140 18.71 -11.80 14.26
N LEU A 141 19.11 -12.00 15.51
CA LEU A 141 19.28 -10.92 16.45
C LEU A 141 20.69 -10.32 16.26
N VAL A 142 20.74 -9.03 15.97
CA VAL A 142 22.00 -8.29 15.91
C VAL A 142 22.17 -7.55 17.23
N GLN A 143 23.26 -7.80 17.92
CA GLN A 143 23.58 -7.18 19.21
C GLN A 143 24.88 -6.41 19.12
N ARG A 144 24.98 -5.34 19.88
CA ARG A 144 26.24 -4.65 20.09
C ARG A 144 27.13 -5.50 21.01
N ILE A 145 28.36 -5.68 20.64
CA ILE A 145 29.38 -6.22 21.55
C ILE A 145 29.86 -5.06 22.41
N GLU A 146 29.49 -5.09 23.68
CA GLU A 146 30.00 -4.10 24.63
C GLU A 146 31.44 -4.42 25.04
N PRO A 147 32.27 -3.43 25.38
CA PRO A 147 33.58 -3.65 25.94
C PRO A 147 33.51 -4.54 27.19
N ASP A 148 34.49 -5.39 27.39
CA ASP A 148 34.59 -6.37 28.51
C ASP A 148 34.37 -5.77 29.93
N SER A 149 34.48 -4.44 30.06
CA SER A 149 34.25 -3.71 31.30
C SER A 149 32.79 -3.66 31.75
N MET A 150 31.79 -3.92 30.86
CA MET A 150 30.36 -3.81 31.20
C MET A 150 29.70 -5.14 31.57
N ASN A 151 30.34 -6.27 31.29
CA ASN A 151 29.87 -7.61 31.64
C ASN A 151 28.40 -7.92 31.31
N ILE A 152 27.89 -7.33 30.20
CA ILE A 152 26.53 -7.56 29.72
C ILE A 152 26.49 -8.85 28.94
N PRO A 153 25.73 -9.87 29.40
CA PRO A 153 25.69 -11.15 28.72
C PRO A 153 25.00 -11.03 27.37
N LEU A 154 25.60 -11.60 26.32
CA LEU A 154 24.98 -11.69 25.00
C LEU A 154 23.78 -12.64 25.05
N ILE A 155 22.68 -12.22 24.44
CA ILE A 155 21.51 -13.06 24.22
C ILE A 155 21.86 -14.11 23.17
N ARG A 156 21.74 -15.38 23.51
CA ARG A 156 22.13 -16.51 22.65
C ARG A 156 20.94 -17.34 22.17
N ASN A 157 19.76 -17.17 22.78
CA ASN A 157 18.53 -17.85 22.39
C ASN A 157 17.32 -16.92 22.65
N HIS A 158 16.20 -17.22 21.98
CA HIS A 158 15.00 -16.40 22.05
C HIS A 158 14.35 -16.36 23.45
N HIS A 159 14.52 -17.38 24.29
CA HIS A 159 13.98 -17.38 25.66
C HIS A 159 14.61 -16.30 26.55
N GLN A 160 15.82 -15.86 26.23
CA GLN A 160 16.48 -14.78 26.96
C GLN A 160 15.93 -13.40 26.65
N LEU A 161 15.06 -13.29 25.64
CA LEU A 161 14.31 -12.05 25.32
C LEU A 161 13.05 -11.89 26.18
N ILE A 162 12.67 -12.90 26.94
CA ILE A 162 11.47 -12.83 27.79
C ILE A 162 11.68 -11.75 28.87
N GLY A 163 10.78 -10.75 28.86
CA GLY A 163 10.84 -9.63 29.78
C GLY A 163 11.55 -8.39 29.22
N ASP A 164 12.23 -8.51 28.09
CA ASP A 164 12.83 -7.36 27.41
C ASP A 164 11.81 -6.62 26.54
N SER A 165 12.06 -5.32 26.33
CA SER A 165 11.25 -4.48 25.43
C SER A 165 11.90 -4.42 24.06
N ILE A 166 11.18 -4.87 23.03
CA ILE A 166 11.63 -4.83 21.63
C ILE A 166 10.85 -3.75 20.89
N CYS A 167 11.56 -2.77 20.32
CA CYS A 167 10.94 -1.74 19.49
C CYS A 167 10.92 -2.19 18.03
N ILE A 168 9.73 -2.15 17.42
CA ILE A 168 9.51 -2.44 16.00
C ILE A 168 8.60 -1.37 15.40
N PRO A 169 8.66 -1.13 14.08
CA PRO A 169 7.67 -0.31 13.39
C PRO A 169 6.26 -0.88 13.59
N GLU A 170 5.24 -0.02 13.73
CA GLU A 170 3.85 -0.42 14.01
C GLU A 170 3.31 -1.39 12.95
N ASP A 171 3.58 -1.09 11.68
CA ASP A 171 3.15 -1.90 10.53
C ASP A 171 4.20 -2.92 10.07
N SER A 172 5.10 -3.33 10.98
CA SER A 172 6.12 -4.31 10.65
C SER A 172 5.49 -5.66 10.28
N PRO A 173 5.81 -6.24 9.11
CA PRO A 173 5.31 -7.56 8.72
C PRO A 173 5.83 -8.70 9.61
N PHE A 174 6.76 -8.42 10.51
CA PHE A 174 7.36 -9.38 11.45
C PHE A 174 6.77 -9.30 12.86
N LYS A 175 5.86 -8.36 13.13
CA LYS A 175 5.27 -8.10 14.46
C LYS A 175 4.67 -9.37 15.07
N MET A 176 3.77 -10.04 14.36
CA MET A 176 3.10 -11.25 14.84
C MET A 176 4.08 -12.37 15.22
N ARG A 177 5.20 -12.48 14.50
CA ARG A 177 6.21 -13.49 14.81
C ARG A 177 6.94 -13.18 16.11
N LEU A 178 7.21 -11.91 16.39
CA LEU A 178 7.83 -11.49 17.64
C LEU A 178 6.90 -11.62 18.84
N GLU A 179 5.60 -11.41 18.65
CA GLU A 179 4.57 -11.59 19.68
C GLU A 179 4.36 -13.07 20.07
N ASN A 180 4.79 -14.02 19.20
CA ASN A 180 4.66 -15.46 19.40
C ASN A 180 6.03 -16.15 19.68
N LEU A 181 7.05 -15.40 20.07
CA LEU A 181 8.33 -15.95 20.55
C LEU A 181 8.22 -16.35 22.02
#